data_cf0e5da9bf695b52f0732dd543c03b36
#
_entry.id   cf0e5da9bf695b52f0732dd543c03b36
#
_cell.length_a   1.000
_cell.length_b   1.000
_cell.length_c   1.000
_cell.angle_alpha   90.00
_cell.angle_beta   90.00
_cell.angle_gamma   90.00
#
_symmetry.space_group_name_H-M   'P 1'
#
loop_
_entity.id
_entity.type
_entity.pdbx_description
1 polymer ?
#
loop_
_entity_poly.entity_id
_entity_poly.type
_entity_poly.pdbx_seq_one_letter_code
_entity_poly.pdbx_strand_id
1 'polypeptide(L)'
;MSSTPSPTSTTPSPSDTDGIAWVLTPLLELPGVVHAVVATGDGLVEAASDGLARASAERVAAMTATVHAAARAFTTAFTDAEQPRLAQTVVESELGFAVVVPAGENTSLAVFTTPDAQLGNVAYQMQVQVAALGRALASPARRQDAPARS
;
A
#
# COMPACT_ATOMS: atom_id res chain seq x y z
N MET A 1 17.93 -22.70 -34.79
CA MET A 1 17.78 -22.60 -34.53
C MET A 1 17.50 -22.09 -33.67
N SER A 2 17.40 -21.72 -33.30
CA SER A 2 17.12 -21.34 -32.63
C SER A 2 16.82 -20.83 -31.72
N SER A 3 16.69 -20.62 -31.30
CA SER A 3 16.36 -20.27 -30.53
C SER A 3 16.06 -19.74 -29.70
N THR A 4 15.86 -19.46 -29.19
CA THR A 4 15.49 -19.10 -28.39
C THR A 4 15.23 -18.54 -27.53
N PRO A 5 15.02 -18.31 -27.03
CA PRO A 5 14.64 -17.89 -26.14
C PRO A 5 14.52 -17.29 -25.30
N SER A 6 14.52 -17.09 -24.89
CA SER A 6 14.33 -16.64 -24.08
C SER A 6 13.92 -16.10 -23.31
N PRO A 7 13.53 -16.09 -23.10
CA PRO A 7 12.93 -15.58 -22.37
C PRO A 7 12.89 -15.27 -21.45
N THR A 8 13.05 -15.29 -21.11
CA THR A 8 13.03 -15.12 -20.32
C THR A 8 13.03 -14.44 -19.60
N SER A 9 13.20 -14.31 -19.50
CA SER A 9 13.28 -13.82 -18.86
C SER A 9 12.78 -13.26 -18.26
N THR A 10 12.42 -13.12 -18.23
CA THR A 10 11.86 -12.60 -17.82
C THR A 10 11.51 -12.35 -16.83
N THR A 11 11.76 -12.56 -16.23
CA THR A 11 11.39 -12.50 -15.21
C THR A 11 11.79 -11.64 -14.54
N PRO A 12 11.34 -11.05 -14.19
CA PRO A 12 11.46 -10.00 -13.62
C PRO A 12 12.00 -10.13 -12.41
N SER A 13 12.74 -9.71 -12.35
CA SER A 13 13.18 -9.67 -11.26
C SER A 13 12.31 -9.04 -10.56
N PRO A 14 12.20 -9.25 -9.58
CA PRO A 14 11.31 -8.71 -8.80
C PRO A 14 11.84 -7.47 -8.52
N SER A 15 11.63 -6.65 -9.16
CA SER A 15 11.91 -5.45 -8.79
C SER A 15 11.29 -5.24 -7.57
N ASP A 16 11.54 -4.25 -6.93
CA ASP A 16 10.93 -3.90 -5.71
C ASP A 16 9.47 -3.77 -5.84
N THR A 17 9.01 -3.29 -6.94
CA THR A 17 7.60 -3.15 -7.15
C THR A 17 6.93 -4.48 -7.10
N ASP A 18 7.52 -5.46 -7.76
CA ASP A 18 6.92 -6.77 -7.74
C ASP A 18 7.07 -7.37 -6.37
N GLY A 19 8.11 -7.05 -5.67
CA GLY A 19 8.32 -7.61 -4.36
C GLY A 19 7.28 -7.20 -3.36
N ILE A 20 6.56 -6.09 -3.59
CA ILE A 20 5.55 -5.64 -2.68
C ILE A 20 4.16 -5.83 -3.22
N ALA A 21 4.03 -6.00 -4.52
CA ALA A 21 2.69 -6.06 -5.13
C ALA A 21 1.83 -7.17 -4.57
N TRP A 22 2.42 -8.23 -3.99
CA TRP A 22 1.64 -9.32 -3.44
C TRP A 22 0.70 -8.86 -2.33
N VAL A 23 1.03 -7.74 -1.70
CA VAL A 23 0.20 -7.22 -0.63
C VAL A 23 -1.16 -6.80 -1.17
N LEU A 24 -1.24 -6.42 -2.43
CA LEU A 24 -2.48 -5.90 -2.99
C LEU A 24 -3.43 -7.00 -3.44
N THR A 25 -2.91 -8.17 -3.76
CA THR A 25 -3.75 -9.23 -4.32
C THR A 25 -4.93 -9.61 -3.44
N PRO A 26 -4.75 -9.88 -2.15
CA PRO A 26 -5.91 -10.24 -1.34
C PRO A 26 -6.91 -9.11 -1.22
N LEU A 27 -6.45 -7.87 -1.31
CA LEU A 27 -7.36 -6.74 -1.19
C LEU A 27 -8.18 -6.60 -2.46
N LEU A 28 -7.55 -6.79 -3.61
CA LEU A 28 -8.26 -6.64 -4.86
C LEU A 28 -9.28 -7.73 -5.10
N GLU A 29 -9.19 -8.81 -4.33
CA GLU A 29 -10.16 -9.88 -4.43
C GLU A 29 -11.38 -9.65 -3.56
N LEU A 30 -11.37 -8.65 -2.71
CA LEU A 30 -12.52 -8.38 -1.86
C LEU A 30 -13.63 -7.72 -2.65
N PRO A 31 -14.88 -8.07 -2.38
CA PRO A 31 -15.98 -7.44 -3.08
C PRO A 31 -15.98 -5.93 -2.85
N GLY A 32 -16.09 -5.19 -3.91
CA GLY A 32 -16.18 -3.73 -3.83
C GLY A 32 -14.87 -3.00 -3.89
N VAL A 33 -13.73 -3.68 -3.78
CA VAL A 33 -12.45 -3.02 -3.88
C VAL A 33 -12.14 -2.76 -5.34
N VAL A 34 -11.86 -1.52 -5.68
CA VAL A 34 -11.63 -1.11 -7.05
C VAL A 34 -10.16 -0.93 -7.34
N HIS A 35 -9.46 -0.23 -6.48
CA HIS A 35 -8.03 0.06 -6.66
C HIS A 35 -7.29 0.01 -5.35
N ALA A 36 -6.02 -0.27 -5.42
CA ALA A 36 -5.16 -0.26 -4.23
C ALA A 36 -3.77 0.25 -4.61
N VAL A 37 -3.14 0.98 -3.72
CA VAL A 37 -1.82 1.56 -3.94
C VAL A 37 -1.02 1.49 -2.65
N VAL A 38 0.25 1.13 -2.75
CA VAL A 38 1.18 1.28 -1.64
C VAL A 38 2.04 2.50 -1.94
N ALA A 39 2.11 3.43 -1.01
CA ALA A 39 2.81 4.68 -1.22
C ALA A 39 3.81 4.92 -0.11
N THR A 40 4.88 5.63 -0.42
CA THR A 40 5.84 6.05 0.60
C THR A 40 5.32 7.29 1.30
N GLY A 41 5.93 7.61 2.41
CA GLY A 41 5.56 8.81 3.14
C GLY A 41 5.80 10.10 2.37
N ASP A 42 6.70 10.08 1.38
CA ASP A 42 6.92 11.23 0.55
C ASP A 42 5.99 11.26 -0.63
N GLY A 43 5.07 10.34 -0.75
CA GLY A 43 4.07 10.38 -1.81
C GLY A 43 4.48 9.71 -3.11
N LEU A 44 5.36 8.74 -3.04
CA LEU A 44 5.78 8.00 -4.24
C LEU A 44 5.13 6.62 -4.26
N VAL A 45 4.85 6.13 -5.45
CA VAL A 45 4.22 4.83 -5.62
C VAL A 45 5.23 3.72 -5.39
N GLU A 46 4.88 2.75 -4.55
CA GLU A 46 5.67 1.54 -4.41
C GLU A 46 5.01 0.37 -5.11
N ALA A 47 3.72 0.34 -5.16
CA ALA A 47 2.97 -0.68 -5.88
C ALA A 47 1.58 -0.15 -6.14
N ALA A 48 0.95 -0.60 -7.20
CA ALA A 48 -0.40 -0.17 -7.55
C ALA A 48 -1.12 -1.29 -8.26
N SER A 49 -2.44 -1.31 -8.17
CA SER A 49 -3.24 -2.31 -8.85
C SER A 49 -3.12 -2.12 -10.35
N ASP A 50 -3.18 -3.22 -11.07
CA ASP A 50 -2.94 -3.21 -12.51
C ASP A 50 -3.91 -2.33 -13.27
N GLY A 51 -5.12 -2.21 -12.81
CA GLY A 51 -6.11 -1.44 -13.53
C GLY A 51 -5.96 0.06 -13.35
N LEU A 52 -5.01 0.51 -12.57
CA LEU A 52 -4.85 1.93 -12.30
C LEU A 52 -3.72 2.46 -13.14
N ALA A 53 -3.99 3.46 -13.97
CA ALA A 53 -2.97 4.03 -14.83
C ALA A 53 -1.86 4.64 -13.99
N ARG A 54 -0.65 4.64 -14.51
CA ARG A 54 0.49 5.11 -13.75
C ARG A 54 0.33 6.53 -13.27
N ALA A 55 -0.14 7.42 -14.11
CA ALA A 55 -0.32 8.80 -13.69
C ALA A 55 -1.35 8.92 -12.57
N SER A 56 -2.38 8.09 -12.61
CA SER A 56 -3.37 8.08 -11.54
C SER A 56 -2.79 7.51 -10.26
N ALA A 57 -2.00 6.45 -10.36
CA ALA A 57 -1.37 5.88 -9.18
C ALA A 57 -0.45 6.89 -8.53
N GLU A 58 0.28 7.66 -9.32
CA GLU A 58 1.17 8.67 -8.79
C GLU A 58 0.41 9.76 -8.07
N ARG A 59 -0.73 10.15 -8.63
CA ARG A 59 -1.57 11.17 -7.99
C ARG A 59 -2.16 10.63 -6.69
N VAL A 60 -2.59 9.38 -6.68
CA VAL A 60 -3.12 8.77 -5.47
C VAL A 60 -2.05 8.71 -4.40
N ALA A 61 -0.83 8.32 -4.77
CA ALA A 61 0.25 8.23 -3.79
C ALA A 61 0.55 9.60 -3.17
N ALA A 62 0.60 10.63 -4.00
CA ALA A 62 0.85 11.97 -3.48
C ALA A 62 -0.28 12.42 -2.55
N MET A 63 -1.51 12.14 -2.94
CA MET A 63 -2.64 12.52 -2.10
C MET A 63 -2.71 11.70 -0.82
N THR A 64 -2.28 10.44 -0.88
CA THR A 64 -2.25 9.61 0.31
C THR A 64 -1.33 10.22 1.37
N ALA A 65 -0.17 10.69 0.95
CA ALA A 65 0.75 11.32 1.89
C ALA A 65 0.12 12.59 2.48
N THR A 66 -0.56 13.37 1.65
CA THR A 66 -1.21 14.60 2.10
C THR A 66 -2.33 14.31 3.08
N VAL A 67 -3.18 13.34 2.75
CA VAL A 67 -4.31 13.00 3.61
C VAL A 67 -3.81 12.47 4.95
N HIS A 68 -2.77 11.64 4.93
CA HIS A 68 -2.24 11.09 6.16
C HIS A 68 -1.69 12.21 7.04
N ALA A 69 -0.95 13.14 6.48
CA ALA A 69 -0.39 14.24 7.25
C ALA A 69 -1.51 15.14 7.80
N ALA A 70 -2.51 15.40 6.98
CA ALA A 70 -3.63 16.23 7.41
C ALA A 70 -4.43 15.55 8.52
N ALA A 71 -4.63 14.25 8.40
CA ALA A 71 -5.39 13.52 9.42
C ALA A 71 -4.66 13.52 10.76
N ARG A 72 -3.34 13.41 10.71
CA ARG A 72 -2.56 13.51 11.96
C ARG A 72 -2.69 14.88 12.56
N ALA A 73 -2.53 15.92 11.75
CA ALA A 73 -2.66 17.27 12.24
C ALA A 73 -4.06 17.53 12.80
N PHE A 74 -5.06 16.97 12.17
CA PHE A 74 -6.44 17.09 12.61
C PHE A 74 -6.61 16.43 13.98
N THR A 75 -6.03 15.26 14.17
CA THR A 75 -6.07 14.58 15.45
C THR A 75 -5.35 15.39 16.51
N THR A 76 -4.21 15.94 16.17
CA THR A 76 -3.46 16.80 17.10
C THR A 76 -4.30 17.99 17.51
N ALA A 77 -5.05 18.58 16.59
CA ALA A 77 -5.84 19.75 16.90
C ALA A 77 -6.90 19.44 17.97
N PHE A 78 -7.40 18.20 18.01
CA PHE A 78 -8.38 17.84 19.01
C PHE A 78 -7.75 17.39 20.31
N THR A 79 -6.56 16.83 20.27
CA THR A 79 -6.03 16.12 21.44
C THR A 79 -4.78 16.72 22.03
N ASP A 80 -4.14 17.61 21.28
CA ASP A 80 -2.84 18.17 21.65
C ASP A 80 -1.70 17.15 21.67
N ALA A 81 -1.96 15.91 21.24
CA ALA A 81 -0.90 14.93 21.11
C ALA A 81 -0.01 15.35 19.97
N GLU A 82 1.30 15.28 20.13
CA GLU A 82 2.19 15.80 19.12
C GLU A 82 2.35 14.90 17.93
N GLN A 83 2.40 13.62 18.15
CA GLN A 83 2.62 12.69 17.04
C GLN A 83 1.69 11.52 17.18
N PRO A 84 0.39 11.74 16.98
CA PRO A 84 -0.54 10.63 17.17
C PRO A 84 -0.35 9.58 16.08
N ARG A 85 -0.51 8.32 16.45
CA ARG A 85 -0.46 7.27 15.49
C ARG A 85 -1.84 7.02 15.00
N LEU A 86 -2.03 7.03 13.70
CA LEU A 86 -3.35 6.80 13.11
C LEU A 86 -3.51 5.31 12.82
N ALA A 87 -4.67 4.77 13.15
CA ALA A 87 -4.98 3.40 12.78
C ALA A 87 -5.45 3.34 11.36
N GLN A 88 -6.28 4.30 10.96
CA GLN A 88 -6.77 4.36 9.59
C GLN A 88 -7.44 5.70 9.37
N THR A 89 -7.53 6.10 8.12
CA THR A 89 -8.25 7.29 7.72
C THR A 89 -9.26 6.87 6.67
N VAL A 90 -10.51 7.28 6.82
CA VAL A 90 -11.56 6.90 5.89
C VAL A 90 -12.22 8.16 5.36
N VAL A 91 -12.33 8.24 4.05
CA VAL A 91 -13.08 9.31 3.40
C VAL A 91 -14.25 8.66 2.69
N GLU A 92 -15.45 8.97 3.11
CA GLU A 92 -16.62 8.40 2.49
C GLU A 92 -17.23 9.42 1.55
N SER A 93 -17.57 9.02 0.34
CA SER A 93 -18.24 9.88 -0.60
C SER A 93 -19.32 9.07 -1.29
N GLU A 94 -20.13 9.74 -2.09
CA GLU A 94 -21.14 9.02 -2.84
C GLU A 94 -20.53 8.05 -3.82
N LEU A 95 -19.24 8.20 -4.14
CA LEU A 95 -18.58 7.34 -5.10
C LEU A 95 -17.91 6.14 -4.47
N GLY A 96 -17.79 6.11 -3.17
CA GLY A 96 -17.17 4.99 -2.48
C GLY A 96 -16.34 5.44 -1.31
N PHE A 97 -15.60 4.48 -0.74
CA PHE A 97 -14.74 4.76 0.40
C PHE A 97 -13.28 4.79 -0.06
N ALA A 98 -12.56 5.79 0.41
CA ALA A 98 -11.11 5.81 0.25
C ALA A 98 -10.53 5.59 1.64
N VAL A 99 -9.73 4.55 1.81
CA VAL A 99 -9.23 4.15 3.12
C VAL A 99 -7.71 4.15 3.08
N VAL A 100 -7.08 4.78 4.06
CA VAL A 100 -5.63 4.80 4.15
C VAL A 100 -5.23 4.18 5.49
N VAL A 101 -4.33 3.22 5.45
CA VAL A 101 -3.82 2.57 6.64
C VAL A 101 -2.29 2.68 6.62
N PRO A 102 -1.69 3.22 7.67
CA PRO A 102 -0.23 3.30 7.69
C PRO A 102 0.39 1.92 7.80
N ALA A 103 1.51 1.73 7.15
CA ALA A 103 2.20 0.47 7.14
C ALA A 103 3.65 0.70 7.54
N GLY A 104 3.89 0.77 8.80
CA GLY A 104 5.22 1.09 9.31
C GLY A 104 5.41 2.60 9.34
N GLU A 105 6.64 3.03 9.29
CA GLU A 105 6.91 4.43 9.49
C GLU A 105 6.86 5.27 8.26
N ASN A 106 7.11 4.71 7.14
CA ASN A 106 7.21 5.51 5.94
C ASN A 106 6.43 4.96 4.78
N THR A 107 5.41 4.20 5.03
CA THR A 107 4.63 3.55 3.98
C THR A 107 3.17 3.59 4.37
N SER A 108 2.31 3.70 3.39
CA SER A 108 0.86 3.65 3.62
C SER A 108 0.20 2.82 2.54
N LEU A 109 -0.87 2.17 2.90
CA LEU A 109 -1.69 1.41 1.98
C LEU A 109 -2.98 2.18 1.77
N ALA A 110 -3.34 2.44 0.53
CA ALA A 110 -4.57 3.16 0.20
C ALA A 110 -5.44 2.27 -0.67
N VAL A 111 -6.73 2.24 -0.39
CA VAL A 111 -7.68 1.41 -1.13
C VAL A 111 -8.90 2.26 -1.46
N PHE A 112 -9.44 2.10 -2.66
CA PHE A 112 -10.70 2.74 -3.01
C PHE A 112 -11.73 1.67 -3.30
N THR A 113 -12.96 1.86 -2.81
CA THR A 113 -14.01 0.87 -2.96
C THR A 113 -15.25 1.47 -3.56
N THR A 114 -16.19 0.63 -3.96
CA THR A 114 -17.52 1.08 -4.34
C THR A 114 -18.30 1.48 -3.08
N PRO A 115 -19.41 2.22 -3.25
CA PRO A 115 -20.15 2.68 -2.06
C PRO A 115 -20.80 1.57 -1.26
N ASP A 116 -21.06 0.41 -1.89
CA ASP A 116 -21.71 -0.68 -1.19
C ASP A 116 -20.74 -1.67 -0.61
N ALA A 117 -19.44 -1.38 -0.63
CA ALA A 117 -18.46 -2.30 -0.08
C ALA A 117 -18.64 -2.41 1.43
N GLN A 118 -18.22 -3.55 1.97
CA GLN A 118 -18.26 -3.77 3.40
C GLN A 118 -17.04 -3.14 4.02
N LEU A 119 -17.14 -1.91 4.45
CA LEU A 119 -16.00 -1.15 4.92
C LEU A 119 -15.24 -1.85 6.04
N GLY A 120 -15.95 -2.44 6.99
CA GLY A 120 -15.26 -3.13 8.09
C GLY A 120 -14.41 -4.28 7.62
N ASN A 121 -14.90 -5.00 6.62
CA ASN A 121 -14.15 -6.13 6.10
C ASN A 121 -12.92 -5.65 5.33
N VAL A 122 -13.09 -4.58 4.55
CA VAL A 122 -11.97 -4.01 3.81
C VAL A 122 -10.91 -3.49 4.78
N ALA A 123 -11.33 -2.75 5.80
CA ALA A 123 -10.39 -2.19 6.76
C ALA A 123 -9.65 -3.30 7.52
N TYR A 124 -10.37 -4.36 7.88
CA TYR A 124 -9.75 -5.48 8.57
C TYR A 124 -8.68 -6.13 7.69
N GLN A 125 -9.01 -6.38 6.42
CA GLN A 125 -8.04 -6.99 5.53
C GLN A 125 -6.86 -6.07 5.26
N MET A 126 -7.08 -4.76 5.22
CA MET A 126 -5.98 -3.84 5.08
C MET A 126 -5.02 -3.95 6.26
N GLN A 127 -5.57 -4.09 7.48
CA GLN A 127 -4.73 -4.24 8.66
C GLN A 127 -3.93 -5.54 8.61
N VAL A 128 -4.54 -6.60 8.11
CA VAL A 128 -3.84 -7.88 7.97
C VAL A 128 -2.68 -7.73 6.98
N GLN A 129 -2.94 -7.07 5.85
CA GLN A 129 -1.91 -6.94 4.84
C GLN A 129 -0.80 -6.00 5.28
N VAL A 130 -1.13 -4.97 6.04
CA VAL A 130 -0.15 -4.06 6.56
C VAL A 130 0.79 -4.76 7.53
N ALA A 131 0.26 -5.64 8.36
CA ALA A 131 1.09 -6.40 9.29
C ALA A 131 2.03 -7.32 8.52
N ALA A 132 1.52 -7.95 7.46
CA ALA A 132 2.35 -8.82 6.65
C ALA A 132 3.42 -8.03 5.92
N LEU A 133 3.07 -6.85 5.42
CA LEU A 133 4.02 -5.99 4.74
C LEU A 133 5.11 -5.54 5.69
N GLY A 134 4.75 -5.18 6.89
CA GLY A 134 5.73 -4.77 7.87
C GLY A 134 6.75 -5.85 8.16
N ARG A 135 6.28 -7.09 8.27
CA ARG A 135 7.18 -8.20 8.50
C ARG A 135 8.09 -8.41 7.30
N ALA A 136 7.56 -8.30 6.10
CA ALA A 136 8.35 -8.50 4.89
C ALA A 136 9.40 -7.42 4.73
N LEU A 137 9.07 -6.20 5.07
CA LEU A 137 10.04 -5.12 4.94
C LEU A 137 11.17 -5.24 5.95
N ALA A 138 10.89 -5.82 7.09
CA ALA A 138 11.92 -6.01 8.08
C ALA A 138 12.82 -7.19 7.77
N SER A 139 12.24 -8.24 7.19
CA SER A 139 12.95 -9.46 6.96
C SER A 139 14.11 -9.43 5.99
N PRO A 140 13.95 -8.84 4.86
CA PRO A 140 15.00 -8.90 3.86
C PRO A 140 16.33 -8.36 4.35
N ALA A 141 16.31 -7.36 5.14
CA ALA A 141 17.52 -6.80 5.61
C ALA A 141 18.30 -7.80 6.43
N ARG A 142 17.63 -8.51 7.28
CA ARG A 142 18.29 -9.48 8.03
C ARG A 142 18.77 -10.60 7.21
N ARG A 143 18.02 -11.00 6.24
CA ARG A 143 18.42 -12.07 5.44
C ARG A 143 19.62 -11.73 4.65
N GLN A 144 19.75 -10.56 4.21
CA GLN A 144 20.85 -10.17 3.45
C GLN A 144 22.08 -10.14 4.28
N ASP A 145 21.97 -9.83 5.51
CA ASP A 145 23.09 -9.82 6.36
C ASP A 145 23.58 -11.19 6.65
N ALA A 146 22.73 -12.11 6.81
CA ALA A 146 23.11 -13.44 7.18
C ALA A 146 24.16 -14.03 6.32
N PRO A 147 23.99 -14.01 5.03
CA PRO A 147 24.96 -14.64 4.21
C PRO A 147 26.25 -13.92 4.25
N ALA A 148 26.19 -12.72 4.56
CA ALA A 148 27.36 -11.99 4.52
C ALA A 148 28.37 -12.56 5.41
N ARG A 149 28.03 -13.32 6.38
CA ARG A 149 28.86 -13.70 7.21
C ARG A 149 29.46 -14.82 6.92
N SER A 150 29.63 -15.21 6.36
CA SER A 150 30.20 -16.35 6.12
C SER A 150 31.36 -16.49 6.60
#